data_5ffa590da59b647c30bde72d90b51ae6
#
_entry.id   5ffa590da59b647c30bde72d90b51ae6
#
_cell.length_a   1.000
_cell.length_b   1.000
_cell.length_c   1.000
_cell.angle_alpha   90.00
_cell.angle_beta   90.00
_cell.angle_gamma   90.00
#
_symmetry.space_group_name_H-M   'P 1'
#
loop_
_entity.id
_entity.type
_entity.pdbx_description
1 polymer ?
#
loop_
_entity_poly.entity_id
_entity_poly.type
_entity_poly.pdbx_seq_one_letter_code
_entity_poly.pdbx_strand_id
1 'polypeptide(L)'
;MKYKEKILEGFFIKRYKRFFVDAVLDGNVITTYCPNTGSLRGMLNENAKVLIAKVDNPKAKLKYRLEAIKHNGVYVGINTSLPNGIIFEAIKQKKILDNLQGEIKKEVKYGKNSRVDIFINNPKGKDCFVEVKSVTLSRVKGLAEFPDAKTTRGSKHLI
;
A
#
# COMPACT_ATOMS: atom_id res chain seq x y z
N MET A 1 0.95 9.50 -9.93
CA MET A 1 1.36 8.13 -10.32
C MET A 1 0.29 7.48 -11.18
N LYS A 2 0.67 6.71 -12.20
CA LYS A 2 -0.24 5.92 -13.04
C LYS A 2 0.19 4.46 -12.97
N TYR A 3 -0.76 3.52 -12.99
CA TYR A 3 -0.43 2.11 -13.16
C TYR A 3 0.21 1.90 -14.53
N LYS A 4 1.29 1.15 -14.58
CA LYS A 4 1.95 0.74 -15.84
C LYS A 4 1.20 -0.42 -16.47
N GLU A 5 0.71 -1.33 -15.64
CA GLU A 5 0.00 -2.53 -16.03
C GLU A 5 -1.49 -2.24 -16.27
N LYS A 6 -2.11 -3.02 -17.13
CA LYS A 6 -3.56 -3.03 -17.30
C LYS A 6 -4.22 -3.50 -16.00
N ILE A 7 -5.11 -2.69 -15.45
CA ILE A 7 -5.93 -3.05 -14.29
C ILE A 7 -7.22 -3.70 -14.77
N LEU A 8 -7.53 -4.84 -14.16
CA LEU A 8 -8.72 -5.65 -14.42
C LEU A 8 -9.61 -5.64 -13.20
N GLU A 9 -10.93 -5.67 -13.38
CA GLU A 9 -11.90 -5.80 -12.30
C GLU A 9 -12.33 -7.26 -12.19
N GLY A 10 -12.38 -7.80 -10.97
CA GLY A 10 -12.85 -9.13 -10.67
C GLY A 10 -13.62 -9.17 -9.35
N PHE A 11 -13.94 -10.38 -8.88
CA PHE A 11 -14.67 -10.58 -7.63
C PHE A 11 -13.87 -11.46 -6.68
N PHE A 12 -13.73 -11.02 -5.44
CA PHE A 12 -13.04 -11.73 -4.37
C PHE A 12 -13.76 -13.03 -4.00
N ILE A 13 -13.01 -14.13 -3.84
CA ILE A 13 -13.53 -15.40 -3.30
C ILE A 13 -13.00 -15.60 -1.88
N LYS A 14 -11.68 -15.78 -1.73
CA LYS A 14 -11.05 -16.05 -0.43
C LYS A 14 -9.59 -15.66 -0.41
N ARG A 15 -9.05 -15.46 0.79
CA ARG A 15 -7.62 -15.24 1.03
C ARG A 15 -7.06 -16.37 1.91
N TYR A 16 -5.86 -16.83 1.58
CA TYR A 16 -5.20 -17.87 2.38
C TYR A 16 -3.67 -17.70 2.37
N LYS A 17 -3.02 -18.29 3.36
CA LYS A 17 -1.56 -18.18 3.57
C LYS A 17 -1.04 -16.73 3.49
N ARG A 18 -1.88 -15.73 3.79
CA ARG A 18 -1.61 -14.28 3.74
C ARG A 18 -1.29 -13.70 2.35
N PHE A 19 -0.73 -14.49 1.45
CA PHE A 19 -0.19 -14.03 0.17
C PHE A 19 -1.03 -14.40 -1.04
N PHE A 20 -2.03 -15.25 -0.88
CA PHE A 20 -2.84 -15.74 -1.98
C PHE A 20 -4.27 -15.27 -1.85
N VAL A 21 -4.84 -14.81 -2.95
CA VAL A 21 -6.25 -14.49 -3.07
C VAL A 21 -6.80 -15.15 -4.32
N ASP A 22 -7.84 -15.97 -4.16
CA ASP A 22 -8.63 -16.47 -5.27
C ASP A 22 -9.70 -15.41 -5.60
N ALA A 23 -9.86 -15.16 -6.89
CA ALA A 23 -10.84 -14.23 -7.44
C ALA A 23 -11.42 -14.74 -8.75
N VAL A 24 -12.65 -14.32 -9.06
CA VAL A 24 -13.25 -14.52 -10.38
C VAL A 24 -12.86 -13.38 -11.29
N LEU A 25 -12.27 -13.69 -12.44
CA LEU A 25 -11.93 -12.75 -13.49
C LEU A 25 -12.45 -13.28 -14.83
N ASP A 26 -13.31 -12.54 -15.52
CA ASP A 26 -13.92 -12.94 -16.79
C ASP A 26 -14.53 -14.36 -16.74
N GLY A 27 -15.24 -14.67 -15.64
CA GLY A 27 -15.90 -15.96 -15.42
C GLY A 27 -14.96 -17.10 -14.97
N ASN A 28 -13.65 -16.88 -14.89
CA ASN A 28 -12.68 -17.90 -14.49
C ASN A 28 -12.13 -17.63 -13.10
N VAL A 29 -11.90 -18.69 -12.33
CA VAL A 29 -11.22 -18.58 -11.03
C VAL A 29 -9.71 -18.48 -11.27
N ILE A 30 -9.12 -17.43 -10.75
CA ILE A 30 -7.68 -17.20 -10.79
C ILE A 30 -7.13 -17.03 -9.38
N THR A 31 -5.85 -17.37 -9.18
CA THR A 31 -5.13 -17.05 -7.96
C THR A 31 -4.23 -15.83 -8.19
N THR A 32 -4.34 -14.83 -7.32
CA THR A 32 -3.56 -13.60 -7.35
C THR A 32 -2.58 -13.56 -6.18
N TYR A 33 -1.44 -12.89 -6.36
CA TYR A 33 -0.56 -12.51 -5.26
C TYR A 33 -1.15 -11.32 -4.50
N CYS A 34 -1.25 -11.44 -3.17
CA CYS A 34 -1.63 -10.37 -2.28
C CYS A 34 -0.37 -9.77 -1.63
N PRO A 35 0.08 -8.56 -2.00
CA PRO A 35 1.30 -7.95 -1.48
C PRO A 35 1.13 -7.32 -0.07
N ASN A 36 0.05 -7.61 0.62
CA ASN A 36 -0.21 -7.14 1.96
C ASN A 36 -0.29 -8.33 2.93
N THR A 37 0.59 -8.35 3.93
CA THR A 37 0.61 -9.40 4.97
C THR A 37 -0.25 -9.06 6.19
N GLY A 38 -0.82 -7.85 6.26
CA GLY A 38 -1.72 -7.40 7.32
C GLY A 38 -3.02 -8.21 7.37
N SER A 39 -3.81 -7.98 8.40
CA SER A 39 -5.05 -8.73 8.64
C SER A 39 -6.14 -8.43 7.63
N LEU A 40 -6.14 -7.22 7.03
CA LEU A 40 -7.19 -6.70 6.13
C LEU A 40 -8.59 -6.86 6.75
N ARG A 41 -8.71 -6.59 8.06
CA ARG A 41 -9.95 -6.75 8.82
C ARG A 41 -11.10 -5.97 8.19
N GLY A 42 -12.25 -6.65 8.07
CA GLY A 42 -13.49 -6.07 7.55
C GLY A 42 -13.55 -5.95 6.03
N MET A 43 -12.45 -6.14 5.30
CA MET A 43 -12.40 -5.94 3.84
C MET A 43 -12.54 -7.23 3.02
N LEU A 44 -12.34 -8.40 3.62
CA LEU A 44 -12.33 -9.70 2.92
C LEU A 44 -13.75 -10.28 2.80
N ASN A 45 -14.66 -9.52 2.21
CA ASN A 45 -16.03 -9.95 1.99
C ASN A 45 -16.12 -10.73 0.67
N GLU A 46 -16.74 -11.91 0.71
CA GLU A 46 -17.00 -12.69 -0.50
C GLU A 46 -17.77 -11.85 -1.53
N ASN A 47 -17.45 -12.03 -2.80
CA ASN A 47 -17.98 -11.26 -3.92
C ASN A 47 -17.67 -9.74 -3.91
N ALA A 48 -16.80 -9.25 -2.99
CA ALA A 48 -16.33 -7.88 -3.08
C ALA A 48 -15.59 -7.66 -4.43
N LYS A 49 -15.85 -6.51 -5.08
CA LYS A 49 -15.09 -6.14 -6.28
C LYS A 49 -13.63 -5.92 -5.94
N VAL A 50 -12.74 -6.41 -6.78
CA VAL A 50 -11.29 -6.27 -6.63
C VAL A 50 -10.65 -5.70 -7.89
N LEU A 51 -9.57 -4.95 -7.71
CA LEU A 51 -8.71 -4.51 -8.80
C LEU A 51 -7.45 -5.38 -8.83
N ILE A 52 -7.13 -5.89 -10.01
CA ILE A 52 -6.09 -6.87 -10.26
C ILE A 52 -5.19 -6.37 -11.37
N ALA A 53 -3.88 -6.35 -11.14
CA ALA A 53 -2.88 -6.08 -12.16
C ALA A 53 -2.36 -7.40 -12.76
N LYS A 54 -2.18 -7.44 -14.08
CA LYS A 54 -1.44 -8.52 -14.73
C LYS A 54 0.05 -8.31 -14.50
N VAL A 55 0.75 -9.33 -14.01
CA VAL A 55 2.19 -9.27 -13.73
C VAL A 55 2.96 -9.58 -15.01
N ASP A 56 3.66 -8.59 -15.53
CA ASP A 56 4.53 -8.73 -16.71
C ASP A 56 5.94 -9.22 -16.29
N ASN A 57 5.98 -10.41 -15.71
CA ASN A 57 7.22 -11.12 -15.39
C ASN A 57 7.08 -12.60 -15.71
N PRO A 58 7.78 -13.09 -16.75
CA PRO A 58 7.72 -14.50 -17.16
C PRO A 58 8.06 -15.49 -16.04
N LYS A 59 8.96 -15.11 -15.13
CA LYS A 59 9.41 -15.92 -14.00
C LYS A 59 8.45 -15.89 -12.80
N ALA A 60 7.44 -15.02 -12.81
CA ALA A 60 6.48 -14.94 -11.70
C ALA A 60 5.61 -16.20 -11.65
N LYS A 61 5.54 -16.84 -10.49
CA LYS A 61 4.67 -18.00 -10.24
C LYS A 61 3.19 -17.65 -10.39
N LEU A 62 2.80 -16.45 -9.97
CA LEU A 62 1.44 -15.94 -10.13
C LEU A 62 1.45 -14.82 -11.17
N LYS A 63 0.53 -14.91 -12.13
CA LYS A 63 0.42 -13.96 -13.24
C LYS A 63 -0.41 -12.72 -12.91
N TYR A 64 -0.97 -12.67 -11.71
CA TYR A 64 -1.85 -11.60 -11.26
C TYR A 64 -1.47 -11.13 -9.87
N ARG A 65 -1.65 -9.83 -9.60
CA ARG A 65 -1.42 -9.19 -8.32
C ARG A 65 -2.66 -8.38 -7.92
N LEU A 66 -3.10 -8.56 -6.67
CA LEU A 66 -4.21 -7.81 -6.11
C LEU A 66 -3.76 -6.40 -5.75
N GLU A 67 -4.47 -5.38 -6.25
CA GLU A 67 -4.13 -3.98 -6.05
C GLU A 67 -5.06 -3.30 -5.06
N ALA A 68 -6.37 -3.57 -5.15
CA ALA A 68 -7.37 -2.96 -4.28
C ALA A 68 -8.57 -3.88 -4.08
N ILE A 69 -9.30 -3.64 -2.99
CA ILE A 69 -10.59 -4.28 -2.67
C ILE A 69 -11.63 -3.18 -2.48
N LYS A 70 -12.82 -3.36 -3.04
CA LYS A 70 -13.94 -2.45 -2.82
C LYS A 70 -14.58 -2.72 -1.46
N HIS A 71 -14.59 -1.71 -0.60
CA HIS A 71 -15.18 -1.77 0.72
C HIS A 71 -16.03 -0.52 0.95
N ASN A 72 -17.28 -0.68 1.42
CA ASN A 72 -18.22 0.43 1.66
C ASN A 72 -18.31 1.44 0.49
N GLY A 73 -18.36 0.92 -0.74
CA GLY A 73 -18.51 1.75 -1.95
C GLY A 73 -17.23 2.33 -2.53
N VAL A 74 -16.10 2.28 -1.81
CA VAL A 74 -14.81 2.82 -2.26
C VAL A 74 -13.77 1.72 -2.47
N TYR A 75 -12.82 1.93 -3.39
CA TYR A 75 -11.68 1.03 -3.53
C TYR A 75 -10.59 1.39 -2.53
N VAL A 76 -10.21 0.43 -1.71
CA VAL A 76 -9.11 0.53 -0.74
C VAL A 76 -7.88 -0.14 -1.33
N GLY A 77 -6.82 0.63 -1.54
CA GLY A 77 -5.54 0.12 -2.01
C GLY A 77 -4.89 -0.79 -0.97
N ILE A 78 -4.52 -1.99 -1.38
CA ILE A 78 -3.88 -2.98 -0.49
C ILE A 78 -2.44 -3.30 -0.87
N ASN A 79 -1.98 -2.86 -2.03
CA ASN A 79 -0.60 -3.07 -2.46
C ASN A 79 0.36 -2.18 -1.66
N THR A 80 1.01 -2.76 -0.66
CA THR A 80 1.92 -2.06 0.27
C THR A 80 3.21 -1.54 -0.38
N SER A 81 3.48 -1.88 -1.63
CA SER A 81 4.64 -1.34 -2.36
C SER A 81 4.39 0.04 -2.99
N LEU A 82 3.14 0.49 -3.07
CA LEU A 82 2.77 1.73 -3.75
C LEU A 82 2.85 3.00 -2.88
N PRO A 83 2.45 3.00 -1.59
CA PRO A 83 2.31 4.22 -0.80
C PRO A 83 3.55 5.10 -0.79
N ASN A 84 4.75 4.55 -0.58
CA ASN A 84 6.00 5.31 -0.56
C ASN A 84 6.24 6.03 -1.90
N GLY A 85 5.94 5.37 -3.01
CA GLY A 85 6.05 5.96 -4.35
C GLY A 85 5.06 7.10 -4.58
N ILE A 86 3.81 6.92 -4.14
CA ILE A 86 2.74 7.90 -4.26
C ILE A 86 3.08 9.16 -3.46
N ILE A 87 3.47 8.99 -2.20
CA ILE A 87 3.83 10.12 -1.32
C ILE A 87 5.07 10.85 -1.82
N PHE A 88 6.11 10.11 -2.24
CA PHE A 88 7.31 10.72 -2.80
C PHE A 88 7.01 11.57 -4.05
N GLU A 89 6.17 11.07 -4.95
CA GLU A 89 5.76 11.82 -6.14
C GLU A 89 4.93 13.05 -5.78
N ALA A 90 4.02 12.93 -4.80
CA ALA A 90 3.21 14.06 -4.33
C ALA A 90 4.06 15.18 -3.71
N ILE A 91 5.09 14.83 -2.92
CA ILE A 91 6.05 15.79 -2.38
C ILE A 91 6.84 16.46 -3.51
N LYS A 92 7.38 15.68 -4.45
CA LYS A 92 8.12 16.24 -5.61
C LYS A 92 7.29 17.20 -6.45
N GLN A 93 5.99 16.92 -6.57
CA GLN A 93 5.04 17.77 -7.30
C GLN A 93 4.48 18.91 -6.44
N LYS A 94 4.98 19.09 -5.21
CA LYS A 94 4.52 20.12 -4.26
C LYS A 94 3.00 20.07 -4.00
N LYS A 95 2.41 18.89 -4.03
CA LYS A 95 0.99 18.66 -3.70
C LYS A 95 0.75 18.50 -2.20
N ILE A 96 1.80 18.10 -1.48
CA ILE A 96 1.85 18.00 -0.01
C ILE A 96 3.22 18.46 0.45
N LEU A 97 3.33 18.96 1.67
CA LEU A 97 4.58 19.50 2.26
C LEU A 97 5.26 20.54 1.35
N ASP A 98 4.47 21.36 0.68
CA ASP A 98 4.89 22.36 -0.32
C ASP A 98 5.75 23.47 0.27
N ASN A 99 5.63 23.71 1.60
CA ASN A 99 6.45 24.63 2.38
C ASN A 99 7.88 24.13 2.61
N LEU A 100 8.16 22.85 2.42
CA LEU A 100 9.50 22.29 2.54
C LEU A 100 10.27 22.43 1.22
N GLN A 101 11.47 22.99 1.33
CA GLN A 101 12.37 23.21 0.19
C GLN A 101 13.66 22.46 0.43
N GLY A 102 14.10 21.68 -0.58
CA GLY A 102 15.39 21.02 -0.48
C GLY A 102 15.43 19.69 -1.20
N GLU A 103 16.52 18.96 -1.00
CA GLU A 103 16.72 17.65 -1.62
C GLU A 103 15.86 16.59 -0.95
N ILE A 104 15.14 15.81 -1.76
CA ILE A 104 14.27 14.72 -1.29
C ILE A 104 14.94 13.40 -1.59
N LYS A 105 15.18 12.58 -0.56
CA LYS A 105 15.81 11.25 -0.65
C LYS A 105 14.87 10.17 -0.14
N LYS A 106 14.95 8.96 -0.73
CA LYS A 106 14.23 7.77 -0.28
C LYS A 106 15.14 6.88 0.56
N GLU A 107 14.54 6.12 1.50
CA GLU A 107 15.19 5.03 2.22
C GLU A 107 16.50 5.46 2.90
N VAL A 108 16.50 6.61 3.56
CA VAL A 108 17.68 7.14 4.24
C VAL A 108 17.85 6.46 5.59
N LYS A 109 19.06 5.96 5.86
CA LYS A 109 19.40 5.42 7.18
C LYS A 109 19.36 6.51 8.24
N TYR A 110 18.77 6.21 9.38
CA TYR A 110 18.83 7.05 10.57
C TYR A 110 18.89 6.18 11.82
N GLY A 111 19.47 6.73 12.91
CA GLY A 111 19.71 5.96 14.12
C GLY A 111 20.59 4.73 13.89
N LYS A 112 20.52 3.75 14.78
CA LYS A 112 21.41 2.56 14.72
C LYS A 112 20.98 1.53 13.68
N ASN A 113 19.66 1.29 13.52
CA ASN A 113 19.14 0.18 12.69
C ASN A 113 17.84 0.52 11.98
N SER A 114 17.57 1.80 11.70
CA SER A 114 16.33 2.25 11.09
C SER A 114 16.57 2.95 9.76
N ARG A 115 15.55 2.96 8.91
CA ARG A 115 15.48 3.77 7.70
C ARG A 115 14.15 4.51 7.70
N VAL A 116 14.21 5.79 7.36
CA VAL A 116 13.03 6.58 7.07
C VAL A 116 12.63 6.40 5.61
N ASP A 117 11.35 6.34 5.34
CA ASP A 117 10.85 6.14 3.97
C ASP A 117 11.24 7.31 3.05
N ILE A 118 11.11 8.56 3.54
CA ILE A 118 11.49 9.76 2.80
C ILE A 118 12.16 10.75 3.76
N PHE A 119 13.26 11.33 3.32
CA PHE A 119 13.99 12.39 4.00
C PHE A 119 14.00 13.64 3.13
N ILE A 120 13.75 14.80 3.74
CA ILE A 120 13.80 16.09 3.08
C ILE A 120 14.83 16.95 3.82
N ASN A 121 15.96 17.20 3.18
CA ASN A 121 16.94 18.16 3.68
C ASN A 121 16.39 19.58 3.45
N ASN A 122 16.13 20.30 4.52
CA ASN A 122 15.56 21.65 4.42
C ASN A 122 16.59 22.73 4.79
N PRO A 123 17.30 23.33 3.81
CA PRO A 123 18.35 24.28 4.07
C PRO A 123 17.88 25.58 4.74
N LYS A 124 16.57 25.84 4.75
CA LYS A 124 15.94 27.02 5.38
C LYS A 124 15.29 26.73 6.72
N GLY A 125 15.46 25.54 7.26
CA GLY A 125 14.79 25.14 8.50
C GLY A 125 15.25 23.77 8.99
N LYS A 126 14.37 23.09 9.73
CA LYS A 126 14.65 21.73 10.20
C LYS A 126 14.45 20.71 9.09
N ASP A 127 15.32 19.71 9.04
CA ASP A 127 15.14 18.53 8.21
C ASP A 127 13.84 17.79 8.55
N CYS A 128 13.22 17.18 7.56
CA CYS A 128 11.97 16.45 7.73
C CYS A 128 12.14 14.97 7.44
N PHE A 129 11.73 14.15 8.41
CA PHE A 129 11.67 12.69 8.29
C PHE A 129 10.22 12.26 8.09
N VAL A 130 9.92 11.61 6.97
CA VAL A 130 8.56 11.19 6.61
C VAL A 130 8.48 9.66 6.64
N GLU A 131 7.63 9.16 7.52
CA GLU A 131 7.28 7.73 7.60
C GLU A 131 5.92 7.51 6.98
N VAL A 132 5.84 6.65 5.96
CA VAL A 132 4.61 6.37 5.21
C VAL A 132 3.93 5.13 5.77
N LYS A 133 2.65 5.24 6.09
CA LYS A 133 1.84 4.11 6.56
C LYS A 133 0.69 3.82 5.60
N SER A 134 0.56 2.55 5.19
CA SER A 134 -0.60 2.07 4.45
C SER A 134 -1.73 1.77 5.44
N VAL A 135 -2.78 2.55 5.40
CA VAL A 135 -3.92 2.43 6.31
C VAL A 135 -5.08 1.77 5.60
N THR A 136 -5.52 0.62 6.10
CA THR A 136 -6.59 -0.19 5.50
C THR A 136 -7.76 -0.44 6.46
N LEU A 137 -7.64 -0.05 7.74
CA LEU A 137 -8.69 -0.21 8.73
C LEU A 137 -9.53 1.06 8.84
N SER A 138 -10.87 0.90 8.77
CA SER A 138 -11.85 1.95 9.04
C SER A 138 -13.08 1.28 9.63
N ARG A 139 -13.25 1.36 10.94
CA ARG A 139 -14.41 0.82 11.66
C ARG A 139 -15.54 1.84 11.76
N VAL A 140 -15.18 3.10 11.68
CA VAL A 140 -16.11 4.22 11.70
C VAL A 140 -15.97 5.00 10.40
N LYS A 141 -17.11 5.34 9.78
CA LYS A 141 -17.13 6.09 8.51
C LYS A 141 -16.33 7.40 8.64
N GLY A 142 -15.40 7.60 7.72
CA GLY A 142 -14.55 8.79 7.66
C GLY A 142 -13.32 8.76 8.58
N LEU A 143 -13.12 7.68 9.35
CA LEU A 143 -11.95 7.51 10.22
C LEU A 143 -11.03 6.41 9.67
N ALA A 144 -9.82 6.79 9.32
CA ALA A 144 -8.74 5.85 9.01
C ALA A 144 -7.98 5.49 10.30
N GLU A 145 -7.77 4.21 10.56
CA GLU A 145 -7.24 3.71 11.83
C GLU A 145 -5.95 2.92 11.59
N PHE A 146 -4.93 3.22 12.38
CA PHE A 146 -3.63 2.54 12.36
C PHE A 146 -3.09 2.42 13.80
N PRO A 147 -2.43 1.30 14.15
CA PRO A 147 -2.20 0.08 13.37
C PRO A 147 -3.43 -0.85 13.36
N ASP A 148 -3.59 -1.64 12.29
CA ASP A 148 -4.63 -2.68 12.19
C ASP A 148 -4.31 -3.94 13.02
N ALA A 149 -3.04 -4.11 13.41
CA ALA A 149 -2.55 -5.17 14.29
C ALA A 149 -1.24 -4.75 14.99
N LYS A 150 -1.00 -5.27 16.20
CA LYS A 150 0.30 -5.11 16.87
C LYS A 150 1.37 -5.87 16.10
N THR A 151 2.47 -5.19 15.75
CA THR A 151 3.63 -5.81 15.11
C THR A 151 4.91 -5.39 15.82
N THR A 152 5.87 -6.32 15.97
CA THR A 152 7.18 -6.04 16.55
C THR A 152 7.91 -4.91 15.82
N ARG A 153 7.73 -4.82 14.49
CA ARG A 153 8.32 -3.76 13.67
C ARG A 153 7.63 -2.41 13.94
N GLY A 154 6.30 -2.39 14.08
CA GLY A 154 5.56 -1.16 14.39
C GLY A 154 5.95 -0.56 15.73
N SER A 155 6.16 -1.40 16.76
CA SER A 155 6.60 -0.94 18.08
C SER A 155 7.97 -0.26 18.07
N LYS A 156 8.89 -0.69 17.21
CA LYS A 156 10.23 -0.08 17.08
C LYS A 156 10.22 1.33 16.49
N HIS A 157 9.17 1.73 15.81
CA HIS A 157 9.04 3.07 15.23
C HIS A 157 8.41 4.08 16.20
N LEU A 158 8.02 3.63 17.41
CA LEU A 158 7.39 4.48 18.44
C LEU A 158 8.34 4.77 19.62
N ILE A 159 9.56 4.23 19.59
CA ILE A 159 10.64 4.43 20.57
C ILE A 159 11.77 5.21 19.88
#